data_0d9111d45ed356f7b38d4d56d46a72ad
#
_entry.id   0d9111d45ed356f7b38d4d56d46a72ad
#
_cell.length_a   1.000
_cell.length_b   1.000
_cell.length_c   1.000
_cell.angle_alpha   90.00
_cell.angle_beta   90.00
_cell.angle_gamma   90.00
#
_symmetry.space_group_name_H-M   'P 1'
#
loop_
_entity.id
_entity.type
_entity.pdbx_description
1 polymer ?
#
loop_
_entity_poly.entity_id
_entity_poly.type
_entity_poly.pdbx_seq_one_letter_code
_entity_poly.pdbx_strand_id
1 'polypeptide(L)'
;MKKTCGMISLGCDKNRVDGERILGEIRRHGCEITDDIQKAQVLVVNTCAFLNASRKEAIEAVLEGNAYRSGALEKIVVTGCLPEKYIGELFPALTEGDVFLGVSDATALFPALERAYAGERVNAVHTGEEGCLRVVTTPPHIKYLKIADGCFNHCTYCLIPRIRGRYRSYPMEQLVEEARSLGETQELVIVAQDTTRYGEDGGENKFIELLQKISELDNICHIRLLYCYPEVVTDELIAEVKNNPKIIKYLDIPLQHSEDRVLKLMGRRGSRAEYLALLQKLRREIPGIAVRTTFIAGFPTETEEEHEALKAFLREARFENCGFFAYSREPETPAYKLKGQVAARVKEKRVRALYRVQREISAARLQQFVGRTVNVVCDGIDYERSCFVGRAYFQAYEIDGCVCFTAPRAETGRTYSVFIDRADAYDLYGTVKENTL
;
A
#
# COMPACT_ATOMS: atom_id res chain seq x y z
N MET A 1 31.53 -11.11 -0.99
CA MET A 1 31.04 -12.33 -0.30
C MET A 1 29.84 -12.85 -1.10
N LYS A 2 29.94 -14.02 -1.73
CA LYS A 2 28.80 -14.61 -2.46
C LYS A 2 27.95 -15.40 -1.46
N LYS A 3 26.77 -14.89 -1.11
CA LYS A 3 25.82 -15.54 -0.19
C LYS A 3 24.45 -15.62 -0.84
N THR A 4 23.67 -16.61 -0.44
CA THR A 4 22.25 -16.72 -0.81
C THR A 4 21.41 -15.98 0.22
N CYS A 5 20.62 -15.01 -0.23
CA CYS A 5 19.80 -14.14 0.61
C CYS A 5 18.33 -14.37 0.34
N GLY A 6 17.53 -14.55 1.39
CA GLY A 6 16.08 -14.58 1.35
C GLY A 6 15.48 -13.35 2.03
N MET A 7 14.22 -12.99 1.67
CA MET A 7 13.51 -11.88 2.31
C MET A 7 12.09 -12.26 2.70
N ILE A 8 11.72 -11.92 3.93
CA ILE A 8 10.33 -11.83 4.38
C ILE A 8 9.97 -10.34 4.40
N SER A 9 9.00 -9.92 3.58
CA SER A 9 8.56 -8.52 3.52
C SER A 9 7.16 -8.38 4.10
N LEU A 10 7.05 -7.60 5.17
CA LEU A 10 5.81 -7.31 5.88
C LEU A 10 5.41 -5.85 5.68
N GLY A 11 4.10 -5.56 5.77
CA GLY A 11 3.59 -4.20 5.80
C GLY A 11 3.01 -3.69 4.49
N CYS A 12 3.28 -2.44 4.13
CA CYS A 12 2.60 -1.72 3.06
C CYS A 12 3.46 -1.58 1.79
N ASP A 13 2.85 -1.05 0.71
CA ASP A 13 3.52 -0.84 -0.58
C ASP A 13 4.79 0.01 -0.49
N LYS A 14 4.81 1.03 0.41
CA LYS A 14 6.03 1.83 0.65
C LYS A 14 7.14 0.99 1.23
N ASN A 15 6.81 0.12 2.18
CA ASN A 15 7.77 -0.80 2.79
C ASN A 15 8.25 -1.86 1.78
N ARG A 16 7.40 -2.27 0.85
CA ARG A 16 7.78 -3.16 -0.28
C ARG A 16 8.88 -2.51 -1.11
N VAL A 17 8.71 -1.24 -1.52
CA VAL A 17 9.74 -0.50 -2.27
C VAL A 17 11.05 -0.40 -1.50
N ASP A 18 11.00 -0.16 -0.18
CA ASP A 18 12.19 -0.14 0.67
C ASP A 18 12.90 -1.51 0.66
N GLY A 19 12.13 -2.61 0.78
CA GLY A 19 12.65 -3.98 0.68
C GLY A 19 13.27 -4.29 -0.70
N GLU A 20 12.67 -3.82 -1.79
CA GLU A 20 13.19 -3.99 -3.14
C GLU A 20 14.55 -3.27 -3.35
N ARG A 21 14.78 -2.16 -2.65
CA ARG A 21 16.09 -1.48 -2.61
C ARG A 21 17.13 -2.30 -1.85
N ILE A 22 16.76 -2.93 -0.74
CA ILE A 22 17.62 -3.90 -0.02
C ILE A 22 18.01 -5.06 -0.94
N LEU A 23 17.06 -5.62 -1.68
CA LEU A 23 17.31 -6.68 -2.67
C LEU A 23 18.23 -6.18 -3.81
N GLY A 24 18.08 -4.91 -4.20
CA GLY A 24 18.98 -4.25 -5.15
C GLY A 24 20.43 -4.22 -4.66
N GLU A 25 20.66 -3.88 -3.41
CA GLU A 25 21.99 -3.92 -2.79
C GLU A 25 22.55 -5.35 -2.72
N ILE A 26 21.73 -6.34 -2.39
CA ILE A 26 22.10 -7.76 -2.40
C ILE A 26 22.61 -8.17 -3.78
N ARG A 27 21.87 -7.81 -4.84
CA ARG A 27 22.26 -8.11 -6.24
C ARG A 27 23.52 -7.35 -6.66
N ARG A 28 23.66 -6.07 -6.27
CA ARG A 28 24.83 -5.23 -6.57
C ARG A 28 26.13 -5.84 -6.02
N HIS A 29 26.05 -6.50 -4.88
CA HIS A 29 27.19 -7.18 -4.27
C HIS A 29 27.42 -8.63 -4.75
N GLY A 30 26.70 -9.05 -5.80
CA GLY A 30 26.84 -10.36 -6.44
C GLY A 30 26.33 -11.52 -5.59
N CYS A 31 25.44 -11.26 -4.63
CA CYS A 31 24.74 -12.29 -3.86
C CYS A 31 23.54 -12.81 -4.63
N GLU A 32 23.20 -14.09 -4.41
CA GLU A 32 22.01 -14.71 -4.96
C GLU A 32 20.79 -14.38 -4.11
N ILE A 33 19.62 -14.15 -4.79
CA ILE A 33 18.34 -13.95 -4.12
C ILE A 33 17.53 -15.24 -4.28
N THR A 34 16.97 -15.76 -3.19
CA THR A 34 16.15 -16.96 -3.20
C THR A 34 14.78 -16.72 -2.53
N ASP A 35 13.75 -17.34 -3.11
CA ASP A 35 12.41 -17.39 -2.50
C ASP A 35 12.28 -18.56 -1.49
N ASP A 36 13.23 -19.50 -1.50
CA ASP A 36 13.30 -20.60 -0.57
C ASP A 36 14.11 -20.19 0.67
N ILE A 37 13.41 -19.77 1.72
CA ILE A 37 14.02 -19.30 2.97
C ILE A 37 14.91 -20.36 3.62
N GLN A 38 14.63 -21.65 3.41
CA GLN A 38 15.43 -22.75 3.98
C GLN A 38 16.84 -22.80 3.39
N LYS A 39 17.03 -22.27 2.19
CA LYS A 39 18.32 -22.17 1.51
C LYS A 39 19.07 -20.86 1.78
N ALA A 40 18.41 -19.90 2.39
CA ALA A 40 18.99 -18.60 2.65
C ALA A 40 20.08 -18.70 3.72
N GLN A 41 21.27 -18.16 3.42
CA GLN A 41 22.34 -17.96 4.39
C GLN A 41 22.17 -16.63 5.13
N VAL A 42 21.55 -15.64 4.48
CA VAL A 42 21.16 -14.37 5.09
C VAL A 42 19.67 -14.21 4.92
N LEU A 43 18.93 -14.08 6.02
CA LEU A 43 17.51 -13.79 6.01
C LEU A 43 17.30 -12.31 6.35
N VAL A 44 16.66 -11.58 5.44
CA VAL A 44 16.24 -10.21 5.65
C VAL A 44 14.76 -10.22 6.05
N VAL A 45 14.42 -9.66 7.21
CA VAL A 45 13.04 -9.45 7.64
C VAL A 45 12.72 -7.95 7.56
N ASN A 46 11.99 -7.57 6.53
CA ASN A 46 11.54 -6.19 6.32
C ASN A 46 10.23 -5.97 7.06
N THR A 47 10.26 -5.18 8.12
CA THR A 47 9.26 -5.14 9.19
C THR A 47 8.32 -3.95 9.11
N CYS A 48 7.09 -4.13 9.60
CA CYS A 48 6.12 -3.07 9.84
C CYS A 48 6.01 -2.75 11.34
N ALA A 49 5.73 -1.48 11.68
CA ALA A 49 5.53 -1.05 13.07
C ALA A 49 4.31 -0.13 13.26
N PHE A 50 3.45 -0.02 12.25
CA PHE A 50 2.34 0.92 12.25
C PHE A 50 1.29 0.60 13.33
N LEU A 51 0.97 -0.67 13.51
CA LEU A 51 0.03 -1.15 14.52
C LEU A 51 0.71 -2.16 15.46
N ASN A 52 0.16 -2.32 16.67
CA ASN A 52 0.64 -3.33 17.61
C ASN A 52 0.62 -4.74 17.02
N ALA A 53 -0.43 -5.10 16.27
CA ALA A 53 -0.50 -6.38 15.56
C ALA A 53 0.66 -6.57 14.58
N SER A 54 0.98 -5.53 13.80
CA SER A 54 2.10 -5.59 12.84
C SER A 54 3.47 -5.68 13.52
N ARG A 55 3.63 -5.07 14.70
CA ARG A 55 4.87 -5.22 15.50
C ARG A 55 5.03 -6.64 16.00
N LYS A 56 3.93 -7.24 16.49
CA LYS A 56 3.92 -8.63 16.95
C LYS A 56 4.27 -9.58 15.80
N GLU A 57 3.60 -9.46 14.66
CA GLU A 57 3.87 -10.23 13.45
C GLU A 57 5.34 -10.11 13.02
N ALA A 58 5.90 -8.89 13.04
CA ALA A 58 7.29 -8.64 12.68
C ALA A 58 8.29 -9.35 13.62
N ILE A 59 8.03 -9.31 14.93
CA ILE A 59 8.85 -10.02 15.93
C ILE A 59 8.71 -11.53 15.75
N GLU A 60 7.49 -12.05 15.59
CA GLU A 60 7.23 -13.47 15.34
C GLU A 60 7.96 -13.96 14.09
N ALA A 61 7.94 -13.19 12.99
CA ALA A 61 8.68 -13.54 11.77
C ALA A 61 10.21 -13.65 11.98
N VAL A 62 10.80 -12.81 12.85
CA VAL A 62 12.22 -12.92 13.21
C VAL A 62 12.48 -14.16 14.05
N LEU A 63 11.61 -14.46 15.04
CA LEU A 63 11.74 -15.63 15.92
C LEU A 63 11.56 -16.94 15.13
N GLU A 64 10.58 -17.00 14.24
CA GLU A 64 10.37 -18.14 13.35
C GLU A 64 11.54 -18.31 12.38
N GLY A 65 12.04 -17.20 11.81
CA GLY A 65 13.23 -17.18 10.97
C GLY A 65 14.45 -17.77 11.68
N ASN A 66 14.60 -17.52 12.97
CA ASN A 66 15.72 -18.04 13.75
C ASN A 66 15.77 -19.58 13.81
N ALA A 67 14.64 -20.27 13.62
CA ALA A 67 14.60 -21.74 13.55
C ALA A 67 15.44 -22.30 12.38
N TYR A 68 15.58 -21.56 11.30
CA TYR A 68 16.40 -21.96 10.12
C TYR A 68 17.91 -21.96 10.38
N ARG A 69 18.39 -21.48 11.54
CA ARG A 69 19.81 -21.61 11.95
C ARG A 69 20.26 -23.05 12.17
N SER A 70 19.31 -23.98 12.31
CA SER A 70 19.62 -25.42 12.29
C SER A 70 20.02 -25.93 10.88
N GLY A 71 19.80 -25.12 9.84
CA GLY A 71 20.10 -25.41 8.43
C GLY A 71 21.16 -24.45 7.86
N ALA A 72 20.82 -23.79 6.74
CA ALA A 72 21.76 -22.93 6.00
C ALA A 72 21.91 -21.51 6.58
N LEU A 73 20.98 -21.05 7.41
CA LEU A 73 20.92 -19.67 7.87
C LEU A 73 22.10 -19.32 8.79
N GLU A 74 22.83 -18.29 8.43
CA GLU A 74 23.98 -17.77 9.17
C GLU A 74 23.67 -16.44 9.87
N LYS A 75 22.91 -15.54 9.19
CA LYS A 75 22.63 -14.18 9.67
C LYS A 75 21.18 -13.77 9.44
N ILE A 76 20.63 -13.04 10.42
CA ILE A 76 19.31 -12.39 10.33
C ILE A 76 19.47 -10.88 10.33
N VAL A 77 18.96 -10.23 9.30
CA VAL A 77 18.91 -8.77 9.16
C VAL A 77 17.47 -8.32 9.42
N VAL A 78 17.26 -7.47 10.40
CA VAL A 78 15.96 -6.86 10.72
C VAL A 78 15.96 -5.43 10.21
N THR A 79 15.07 -5.11 9.27
CA THR A 79 14.99 -3.77 8.66
C THR A 79 13.56 -3.24 8.63
N GLY A 80 13.39 -1.99 8.25
CA GLY A 80 12.08 -1.36 8.06
C GLY A 80 11.59 -0.58 9.27
N CYS A 81 10.26 -0.42 9.37
CA CYS A 81 9.62 0.48 10.34
C CYS A 81 9.85 0.09 11.80
N LEU A 82 10.05 -1.18 12.11
CA LEU A 82 10.21 -1.63 13.49
C LEU A 82 11.56 -1.19 14.09
N PRO A 83 12.73 -1.50 13.52
CA PRO A 83 14.00 -0.98 14.01
C PRO A 83 14.11 0.52 13.87
N GLU A 84 13.57 1.13 12.80
CA GLU A 84 13.52 2.58 12.63
C GLU A 84 13.00 3.31 13.87
N LYS A 85 11.92 2.81 14.44
CA LYS A 85 11.22 3.45 15.55
C LYS A 85 11.68 2.95 16.93
N TYR A 86 11.96 1.67 17.07
CA TYR A 86 12.10 1.01 18.37
C TYR A 86 13.49 0.40 18.60
N ILE A 87 14.52 0.85 17.88
CA ILE A 87 15.86 0.23 17.96
C ILE A 87 16.42 0.21 19.39
N GLY A 88 16.16 1.24 20.19
CA GLY A 88 16.64 1.30 21.58
C GLY A 88 16.10 0.18 22.48
N GLU A 89 14.86 -0.24 22.26
CA GLU A 89 14.22 -1.33 23.01
C GLU A 89 14.44 -2.67 22.30
N LEU A 90 14.40 -2.66 20.98
CA LEU A 90 14.48 -3.85 20.13
C LEU A 90 15.87 -4.49 20.16
N PHE A 91 16.92 -3.69 20.04
CA PHE A 91 18.29 -4.19 19.97
C PHE A 91 18.71 -5.00 21.19
N PRO A 92 18.45 -4.58 22.43
CA PRO A 92 18.76 -5.43 23.60
C PRO A 92 17.82 -6.65 23.75
N ALA A 93 16.56 -6.55 23.29
CA ALA A 93 15.52 -7.57 23.54
C ALA A 93 15.47 -8.68 22.48
N LEU A 94 15.62 -8.36 21.20
CA LEU A 94 15.52 -9.30 20.07
C LEU A 94 16.92 -9.81 19.70
N THR A 95 17.43 -10.74 20.50
CA THR A 95 18.78 -11.26 20.39
C THR A 95 19.04 -12.13 19.17
N GLU A 96 18.00 -12.57 18.49
CA GLU A 96 18.02 -13.38 17.28
C GLU A 96 18.46 -12.59 16.05
N GLY A 97 18.27 -11.26 16.04
CA GLY A 97 18.72 -10.38 14.98
C GLY A 97 20.23 -10.09 15.08
N ASP A 98 20.98 -10.32 14.02
CA ASP A 98 22.41 -10.02 13.93
C ASP A 98 22.67 -8.57 13.50
N VAL A 99 21.86 -8.05 12.56
CA VAL A 99 21.97 -6.72 11.97
C VAL A 99 20.62 -6.02 12.02
N PHE A 100 20.63 -4.73 12.39
CA PHE A 100 19.43 -3.89 12.42
C PHE A 100 19.66 -2.66 11.54
N LEU A 101 18.72 -2.42 10.59
CA LEU A 101 18.72 -1.30 9.65
C LEU A 101 17.40 -0.54 9.74
N GLY A 102 17.42 0.77 9.50
CA GLY A 102 16.22 1.58 9.36
C GLY A 102 15.55 1.43 7.99
N VAL A 103 14.63 2.34 7.70
CA VAL A 103 13.85 2.32 6.43
C VAL A 103 14.64 2.82 5.22
N SER A 104 15.68 3.63 5.44
CA SER A 104 16.48 4.26 4.38
C SER A 104 17.95 3.83 4.41
N ASP A 105 18.26 2.70 5.01
CA ASP A 105 19.65 2.25 5.27
C ASP A 105 20.11 1.13 4.32
N ALA A 106 19.57 1.05 3.11
CA ALA A 106 19.90 -0.05 2.20
C ALA A 106 21.42 -0.17 1.94
N THR A 107 22.13 0.94 1.78
CA THR A 107 23.58 0.95 1.53
C THR A 107 24.42 0.49 2.73
N ALA A 108 23.86 0.55 3.95
CA ALA A 108 24.53 0.08 5.17
C ALA A 108 24.51 -1.46 5.31
N LEU A 109 23.73 -2.18 4.49
CA LEU A 109 23.55 -3.63 4.62
C LEU A 109 24.88 -4.39 4.62
N PHE A 110 25.72 -4.19 3.62
CA PHE A 110 26.95 -4.98 3.48
C PHE A 110 28.04 -4.60 4.49
N PRO A 111 28.31 -3.31 4.77
CA PRO A 111 29.20 -2.94 5.87
C PRO A 111 28.75 -3.52 7.23
N ALA A 112 27.44 -3.55 7.50
CA ALA A 112 26.92 -4.14 8.72
C ALA A 112 27.04 -5.68 8.74
N LEU A 113 26.80 -6.35 7.61
CA LEU A 113 27.00 -7.80 7.49
C LEU A 113 28.45 -8.21 7.69
N GLU A 114 29.43 -7.46 7.16
CA GLU A 114 30.85 -7.73 7.37
C GLU A 114 31.19 -7.73 8.85
N ARG A 115 30.73 -6.74 9.61
CA ARG A 115 30.88 -6.68 11.07
C ARG A 115 30.17 -7.84 11.77
N ALA A 116 28.97 -8.19 11.29
CA ALA A 116 28.21 -9.31 11.86
C ALA A 116 28.94 -10.65 11.64
N TYR A 117 29.59 -10.84 10.48
CA TYR A 117 30.43 -12.03 10.24
C TYR A 117 31.76 -12.01 11.05
N ALA A 118 32.23 -10.83 11.48
CA ALA A 118 33.32 -10.71 12.43
C ALA A 118 32.92 -10.98 13.89
N GLY A 119 31.63 -11.32 14.14
CA GLY A 119 31.13 -11.69 15.47
C GLY A 119 30.43 -10.58 16.23
N GLU A 120 30.23 -9.40 15.63
CA GLU A 120 29.47 -8.33 16.25
C GLU A 120 27.96 -8.52 16.05
N ARG A 121 27.16 -8.00 16.98
CA ARG A 121 25.75 -7.67 16.78
C ARG A 121 25.65 -6.20 16.39
N VAL A 122 25.05 -5.88 15.24
CA VAL A 122 25.22 -4.57 14.62
C VAL A 122 23.91 -3.77 14.62
N ASN A 123 23.92 -2.62 15.27
CA ASN A 123 22.94 -1.57 15.06
C ASN A 123 23.50 -0.58 14.02
N ALA A 124 22.91 -0.56 12.83
CA ALA A 124 23.26 0.32 11.73
C ALA A 124 22.05 1.18 11.28
N VAL A 125 21.08 1.41 12.18
CA VAL A 125 19.97 2.31 11.94
C VAL A 125 20.47 3.75 11.80
N HIS A 126 20.04 4.45 10.76
CA HIS A 126 20.49 5.81 10.36
C HIS A 126 21.96 5.92 9.98
N THR A 127 22.59 4.85 9.49
CA THR A 127 23.98 4.88 9.06
C THR A 127 24.16 4.70 7.55
N GLY A 128 23.07 4.45 6.82
CA GLY A 128 23.08 4.24 5.37
C GLY A 128 22.27 5.29 4.61
N GLU A 129 22.12 5.02 3.34
CA GLU A 129 21.29 5.77 2.41
C GLU A 129 20.33 4.80 1.68
N GLU A 130 19.30 5.35 1.05
CA GLU A 130 18.43 4.58 0.17
C GLU A 130 19.23 4.10 -1.05
N GLY A 131 19.25 2.81 -1.32
CA GLY A 131 19.91 2.26 -2.50
C GLY A 131 19.23 2.74 -3.79
N CYS A 132 20.05 2.92 -4.86
CA CYS A 132 19.55 3.36 -6.17
C CYS A 132 18.94 2.23 -6.99
N LEU A 133 19.40 0.98 -6.79
CA LEU A 133 18.94 -0.19 -7.54
C LEU A 133 17.77 -0.86 -6.83
N ARG A 134 16.84 -1.38 -7.62
CA ARG A 134 15.70 -2.16 -7.11
C ARG A 134 15.63 -3.53 -7.78
N VAL A 135 15.21 -4.51 -7.00
CA VAL A 135 14.73 -5.80 -7.51
C VAL A 135 13.24 -5.85 -7.26
N VAL A 136 12.46 -5.67 -8.32
CA VAL A 136 11.00 -5.66 -8.25
C VAL A 136 10.49 -7.02 -7.77
N THR A 137 9.60 -7.02 -6.78
CA THR A 137 9.02 -8.23 -6.15
C THR A 137 7.56 -8.49 -6.56
N THR A 138 6.96 -7.55 -7.27
CA THR A 138 5.62 -7.71 -7.86
C THR A 138 5.69 -8.43 -9.20
N PRO A 139 4.56 -8.95 -9.74
CA PRO A 139 4.51 -9.44 -11.10
C PRO A 139 5.06 -8.40 -12.10
N PRO A 140 5.75 -8.82 -13.17
CA PRO A 140 6.50 -7.91 -14.05
C PRO A 140 5.69 -6.75 -14.64
N HIS A 141 4.39 -6.90 -14.75
CA HIS A 141 3.47 -5.90 -15.33
C HIS A 141 2.97 -4.86 -14.32
N ILE A 142 3.21 -5.04 -13.01
CA ILE A 142 2.80 -4.12 -11.94
C ILE A 142 4.04 -3.65 -11.19
N LYS A 143 4.21 -2.35 -11.04
CA LYS A 143 5.35 -1.79 -10.33
C LYS A 143 4.92 -0.61 -9.48
N TYR A 144 5.59 -0.41 -8.36
CA TYR A 144 5.33 0.70 -7.46
C TYR A 144 6.41 1.76 -7.57
N LEU A 145 6.02 3.03 -7.53
CA LEU A 145 6.94 4.16 -7.43
C LEU A 145 6.64 4.93 -6.14
N LYS A 146 7.57 4.88 -5.20
CA LYS A 146 7.50 5.64 -3.95
C LYS A 146 8.04 7.04 -4.20
N ILE A 147 7.16 8.06 -4.19
CA ILE A 147 7.51 9.43 -4.59
C ILE A 147 7.91 10.34 -3.42
N ALA A 148 7.58 9.94 -2.20
CA ALA A 148 7.94 10.67 -0.98
C ALA A 148 7.93 9.74 0.23
N ASP A 149 8.52 10.17 1.32
CA ASP A 149 8.46 9.51 2.63
C ASP A 149 8.07 10.50 3.73
N GLY A 150 7.57 9.97 4.87
CA GLY A 150 7.06 10.79 5.96
C GLY A 150 5.70 11.44 5.68
N CYS A 151 5.21 12.28 6.61
CA CYS A 151 3.90 12.90 6.48
C CYS A 151 3.82 14.23 7.21
N PHE A 152 3.16 15.24 6.62
CA PHE A 152 2.86 16.54 7.26
C PHE A 152 1.60 16.48 8.13
N ASN A 153 0.75 15.47 7.95
CA ASN A 153 -0.53 15.42 8.63
C ASN A 153 -0.36 15.04 10.10
N HIS A 154 -1.15 15.67 10.95
CA HIS A 154 -1.14 15.46 12.39
C HIS A 154 -2.34 14.62 12.87
N CYS A 155 -2.67 13.57 12.12
CA CYS A 155 -3.75 12.65 12.49
C CYS A 155 -3.47 12.05 13.88
N THR A 156 -4.42 12.21 14.79
CA THR A 156 -4.21 11.88 16.22
C THR A 156 -4.03 10.40 16.51
N TYR A 157 -4.37 9.52 15.58
CA TYR A 157 -4.24 8.06 15.66
C TYR A 157 -2.97 7.52 15.00
N CYS A 158 -2.19 8.37 14.30
CA CYS A 158 -1.18 7.91 13.35
C CYS A 158 0.24 8.04 13.93
N LEU A 159 1.05 6.99 13.76
CA LEU A 159 2.46 6.94 14.15
C LEU A 159 3.42 7.32 13.03
N ILE A 160 2.96 7.52 11.81
CA ILE A 160 3.85 7.74 10.64
C ILE A 160 4.84 8.89 10.85
N PRO A 161 4.45 10.08 11.35
CA PRO A 161 5.43 11.15 11.57
C PRO A 161 6.53 10.80 12.58
N ARG A 162 6.27 9.82 13.44
CA ARG A 162 7.24 9.32 14.45
C ARG A 162 8.09 8.15 13.95
N ILE A 163 7.62 7.45 12.90
CA ILE A 163 8.34 6.32 12.29
C ILE A 163 9.16 6.80 11.10
N ARG A 164 8.53 7.58 10.20
CA ARG A 164 9.13 8.00 8.93
C ARG A 164 9.49 9.49 8.85
N GLY A 165 9.29 10.21 9.96
CA GLY A 165 9.65 11.61 10.07
C GLY A 165 8.72 12.56 9.31
N ARG A 166 9.25 13.76 9.04
CA ARG A 166 8.59 14.78 8.24
C ARG A 166 8.50 14.35 6.78
N TYR A 167 7.51 14.88 6.09
CA TYR A 167 7.36 14.65 4.66
C TYR A 167 8.59 15.11 3.89
N ARG A 168 9.09 14.27 3.01
CA ARG A 168 10.24 14.52 2.15
C ARG A 168 9.96 13.93 0.78
N SER A 169 9.82 14.80 -0.21
CA SER A 169 9.70 14.42 -1.62
C SER A 169 11.04 13.94 -2.17
N TYR A 170 11.02 12.90 -2.99
CA TYR A 170 12.20 12.52 -3.76
C TYR A 170 12.38 13.47 -4.96
N PRO A 171 13.61 13.73 -5.42
CA PRO A 171 13.86 14.58 -6.58
C PRO A 171 13.12 14.08 -7.82
N MET A 172 12.47 15.00 -8.55
CA MET A 172 11.63 14.67 -9.69
C MET A 172 12.38 13.92 -10.78
N GLU A 173 13.59 14.38 -11.10
CA GLU A 173 14.45 13.79 -12.12
C GLU A 173 14.83 12.35 -11.76
N GLN A 174 15.09 12.09 -10.48
CA GLN A 174 15.38 10.76 -9.97
C GLN A 174 14.16 9.84 -10.10
N LEU A 175 12.96 10.33 -9.79
CA LEU A 175 11.71 9.55 -9.91
C LEU A 175 11.38 9.21 -11.36
N VAL A 176 11.57 10.15 -12.27
CA VAL A 176 11.37 9.93 -13.72
C VAL A 176 12.38 8.90 -14.24
N GLU A 177 13.64 8.99 -13.82
CA GLU A 177 14.66 8.02 -14.20
C GLU A 177 14.42 6.64 -13.58
N GLU A 178 13.99 6.59 -12.32
CA GLU A 178 13.58 5.35 -11.68
C GLU A 178 12.42 4.71 -12.45
N ALA A 179 11.36 5.48 -12.79
CA ALA A 179 10.22 4.99 -13.57
C ALA A 179 10.64 4.46 -14.95
N ARG A 180 11.58 5.15 -15.63
CA ARG A 180 12.14 4.69 -16.91
C ARG A 180 12.92 3.39 -16.75
N SER A 181 13.73 3.27 -15.72
CA SER A 181 14.57 2.08 -15.45
C SER A 181 13.78 0.82 -15.08
N LEU A 182 12.52 0.98 -14.69
CA LEU A 182 11.63 -0.15 -14.38
C LEU A 182 11.31 -0.99 -15.63
N GLY A 183 11.55 -0.51 -16.85
CA GLY A 183 11.20 -1.18 -18.11
C GLY A 183 9.69 -1.25 -18.34
N GLU A 184 9.25 -2.10 -19.26
CA GLU A 184 7.83 -2.24 -19.63
C GLU A 184 6.93 -2.45 -18.41
N THR A 185 5.95 -1.56 -18.25
CA THR A 185 5.09 -1.51 -17.07
C THR A 185 3.65 -1.27 -17.49
N GLN A 186 2.80 -2.29 -17.31
CA GLN A 186 1.37 -2.17 -17.62
C GLN A 186 0.67 -1.25 -16.63
N GLU A 187 1.03 -1.34 -15.34
CA GLU A 187 0.48 -0.49 -14.28
C GLU A 187 1.59 -0.01 -13.35
N LEU A 188 1.84 1.31 -13.33
CA LEU A 188 2.69 1.97 -12.35
C LEU A 188 1.83 2.54 -11.24
N VAL A 189 2.03 2.06 -10.02
CA VAL A 189 1.28 2.51 -8.83
C VAL A 189 2.10 3.56 -8.09
N ILE A 190 1.60 4.79 -8.04
CA ILE A 190 2.23 5.89 -7.32
C ILE A 190 1.84 5.84 -5.85
N VAL A 191 2.82 5.82 -4.97
CA VAL A 191 2.62 5.68 -3.52
C VAL A 191 3.48 6.65 -2.70
N ALA A 192 2.90 7.18 -1.64
CA ALA A 192 3.52 7.88 -0.53
C ALA A 192 2.62 7.73 0.69
N GLN A 193 2.96 8.32 1.84
CA GLN A 193 2.03 8.41 2.97
C GLN A 193 0.90 9.42 2.71
N ASP A 194 1.19 10.42 1.88
CA ASP A 194 0.25 11.36 1.29
C ASP A 194 0.77 11.70 -0.11
N THR A 195 0.21 11.07 -1.11
CA THR A 195 0.72 11.14 -2.49
C THR A 195 0.46 12.51 -3.11
N THR A 196 -0.67 13.13 -2.75
CA THR A 196 -1.14 14.39 -3.34
C THR A 196 -0.34 15.63 -2.92
N ARG A 197 0.54 15.53 -1.92
CA ARG A 197 1.36 16.65 -1.43
C ARG A 197 2.80 16.66 -1.97
N TYR A 198 3.08 15.89 -3.00
CA TYR A 198 4.42 15.86 -3.59
C TYR A 198 4.92 17.27 -3.96
N GLY A 199 6.11 17.62 -3.48
CA GLY A 199 6.76 18.91 -3.72
C GLY A 199 6.46 19.98 -2.66
N GLU A 200 5.43 19.84 -1.81
CA GLU A 200 5.06 20.87 -0.83
C GLU A 200 6.16 21.13 0.24
N ASP A 201 7.02 20.17 0.50
CA ASP A 201 8.20 20.35 1.35
C ASP A 201 9.24 21.29 0.74
N GLY A 202 9.25 21.45 -0.58
CA GLY A 202 10.02 22.46 -1.33
C GLY A 202 9.27 23.79 -1.52
N GLY A 203 8.06 23.92 -0.98
CA GLY A 203 7.25 25.16 -1.03
C GLY A 203 6.18 25.20 -2.12
N GLU A 204 6.14 24.24 -3.02
CA GLU A 204 5.19 24.19 -4.13
C GLU A 204 4.72 22.74 -4.38
N ASN A 205 3.41 22.55 -4.59
CA ASN A 205 2.89 21.25 -5.00
C ASN A 205 3.24 20.97 -6.46
N LYS A 206 4.02 19.91 -6.68
CA LYS A 206 4.50 19.47 -8.01
C LYS A 206 3.93 18.13 -8.45
N PHE A 207 2.86 17.68 -7.81
CA PHE A 207 2.33 16.35 -8.08
C PHE A 207 1.83 16.19 -9.52
N ILE A 208 1.11 17.19 -10.03
CA ILE A 208 0.61 17.16 -11.41
C ILE A 208 1.76 17.18 -12.42
N GLU A 209 2.79 18.02 -12.20
CA GLU A 209 3.99 18.05 -13.06
C GLU A 209 4.68 16.68 -13.10
N LEU A 210 4.82 16.02 -11.94
CA LEU A 210 5.38 14.69 -11.87
C LEU A 210 4.55 13.67 -12.66
N LEU A 211 3.21 13.70 -12.53
CA LEU A 211 2.32 12.81 -13.28
C LEU A 211 2.45 12.99 -14.78
N GLN A 212 2.54 14.24 -15.26
CA GLN A 212 2.71 14.57 -16.66
C GLN A 212 4.04 14.02 -17.20
N LYS A 213 5.15 14.26 -16.49
CA LYS A 213 6.48 13.75 -16.88
C LYS A 213 6.54 12.21 -16.92
N ILE A 214 5.91 11.54 -15.94
CA ILE A 214 5.83 10.07 -15.94
C ILE A 214 4.94 9.59 -17.11
N SER A 215 3.87 10.33 -17.44
CA SER A 215 2.99 9.97 -18.55
C SER A 215 3.65 10.09 -19.94
N GLU A 216 4.72 10.87 -20.06
CA GLU A 216 5.51 10.97 -21.29
C GLU A 216 6.39 9.75 -21.56
N LEU A 217 6.60 8.89 -20.54
CA LEU A 217 7.43 7.69 -20.68
C LEU A 217 6.70 6.59 -21.48
N ASP A 218 7.29 6.13 -22.57
CA ASP A 218 6.71 5.12 -23.45
C ASP A 218 6.56 3.75 -22.76
N ASN A 219 7.45 3.43 -21.85
CA ASN A 219 7.44 2.16 -21.10
C ASN A 219 6.35 2.07 -20.03
N ILE A 220 5.58 3.14 -19.77
CA ILE A 220 4.49 3.16 -18.79
C ILE A 220 3.16 3.21 -19.53
N CYS A 221 2.33 2.14 -19.40
CA CYS A 221 1.01 2.10 -20.02
C CYS A 221 -0.05 2.82 -19.19
N HIS A 222 -0.10 2.54 -17.89
CA HIS A 222 -1.10 3.12 -16.98
C HIS A 222 -0.47 3.54 -15.65
N ILE A 223 -1.08 4.57 -15.02
CA ILE A 223 -0.68 5.13 -13.73
C ILE A 223 -1.87 5.03 -12.77
N ARG A 224 -1.68 4.39 -11.61
CA ARG A 224 -2.66 4.32 -10.52
C ARG A 224 -2.23 5.20 -9.36
N LEU A 225 -3.18 5.96 -8.80
CA LEU A 225 -2.93 6.86 -7.67
C LEU A 225 -3.52 6.26 -6.40
N LEU A 226 -2.68 6.03 -5.39
CA LEU A 226 -3.09 5.60 -4.06
C LEU A 226 -2.74 6.65 -3.01
N TYR A 227 -3.43 6.62 -1.86
CA TYR A 227 -3.20 7.47 -0.71
C TYR A 227 -3.35 8.97 -0.99
N CYS A 228 -4.43 9.34 -1.69
CA CYS A 228 -4.79 10.74 -1.96
C CYS A 228 -5.48 11.37 -0.74
N TYR A 229 -5.00 12.51 -0.28
CA TYR A 229 -5.62 13.20 0.84
C TYR A 229 -6.79 14.07 0.33
N PRO A 230 -8.02 13.95 0.89
CA PRO A 230 -9.22 14.55 0.29
C PRO A 230 -9.13 16.07 0.12
N GLU A 231 -8.49 16.78 1.05
CA GLU A 231 -8.35 18.25 1.01
C GLU A 231 -7.37 18.74 -0.06
N VAL A 232 -6.62 17.85 -0.69
CA VAL A 232 -5.65 18.17 -1.76
C VAL A 232 -6.08 17.58 -3.10
N VAL A 233 -7.29 17.02 -3.20
CA VAL A 233 -7.89 16.63 -4.48
C VAL A 233 -8.48 17.90 -5.11
N THR A 234 -7.61 18.68 -5.77
CA THR A 234 -7.94 19.97 -6.39
C THR A 234 -8.62 19.79 -7.75
N ASP A 235 -9.14 20.90 -8.30
CA ASP A 235 -9.76 20.93 -9.62
C ASP A 235 -8.77 20.57 -10.72
N GLU A 236 -7.52 21.00 -10.55
CA GLU A 236 -6.42 20.71 -11.48
C GLU A 236 -6.09 19.21 -11.47
N LEU A 237 -6.05 18.58 -10.30
CA LEU A 237 -5.84 17.12 -10.20
C LEU A 237 -7.02 16.36 -10.82
N ILE A 238 -8.27 16.79 -10.58
CA ILE A 238 -9.47 16.21 -11.20
C ILE A 238 -9.38 16.32 -12.74
N ALA A 239 -8.97 17.48 -13.25
CA ALA A 239 -8.78 17.70 -14.68
C ALA A 239 -7.66 16.83 -15.27
N GLU A 240 -6.54 16.67 -14.55
CA GLU A 240 -5.44 15.80 -14.96
C GLU A 240 -5.89 14.34 -15.00
N VAL A 241 -6.55 13.83 -13.95
CA VAL A 241 -7.10 12.47 -13.93
C VAL A 241 -8.12 12.26 -15.04
N LYS A 242 -8.97 13.27 -15.36
CA LYS A 242 -9.96 13.21 -16.43
C LYS A 242 -9.33 13.11 -17.81
N ASN A 243 -8.35 13.97 -18.09
CA ASN A 243 -7.85 14.21 -19.44
C ASN A 243 -6.65 13.33 -19.81
N ASN A 244 -5.85 12.92 -18.85
CA ASN A 244 -4.69 12.08 -19.09
C ASN A 244 -5.11 10.61 -19.31
N PRO A 245 -4.90 10.06 -20.52
CA PRO A 245 -5.35 8.69 -20.84
C PRO A 245 -4.59 7.60 -20.09
N LYS A 246 -3.37 7.88 -19.63
CA LYS A 246 -2.58 6.93 -18.85
C LYS A 246 -3.01 6.85 -17.39
N ILE A 247 -3.65 7.90 -16.83
CA ILE A 247 -4.10 7.86 -15.44
C ILE A 247 -5.40 7.07 -15.34
N ILE A 248 -5.36 5.99 -14.57
CA ILE A 248 -6.52 5.14 -14.32
C ILE A 248 -7.59 5.94 -13.57
N LYS A 249 -8.84 5.83 -14.00
CA LYS A 249 -9.99 6.52 -13.40
C LYS A 249 -10.36 5.86 -12.05
N TYR A 250 -9.42 5.90 -11.13
CA TYR A 250 -9.47 5.33 -9.80
C TYR A 250 -8.72 6.24 -8.82
N LEU A 251 -9.33 6.58 -7.70
CA LEU A 251 -8.68 7.33 -6.63
C LEU A 251 -8.91 6.62 -5.28
N ASP A 252 -7.83 6.37 -4.56
CA ASP A 252 -7.87 5.94 -3.16
C ASP A 252 -7.79 7.17 -2.25
N ILE A 253 -8.92 7.49 -1.58
CA ILE A 253 -9.10 8.69 -0.77
C ILE A 253 -9.51 8.28 0.65
N PRO A 254 -8.56 8.04 1.58
CA PRO A 254 -8.86 7.61 2.94
C PRO A 254 -9.58 8.70 3.75
N LEU A 255 -10.90 8.61 3.92
CA LEU A 255 -11.72 9.60 4.65
C LEU A 255 -11.67 9.41 6.17
N GLN A 256 -11.48 8.19 6.64
CA GLN A 256 -11.33 7.75 8.03
C GLN A 256 -12.61 7.76 8.86
N HIS A 257 -13.50 8.74 8.73
CA HIS A 257 -14.82 8.82 9.35
C HIS A 257 -15.73 9.75 8.54
N SER A 258 -17.05 9.80 8.86
CA SER A 258 -18.01 10.72 8.25
C SER A 258 -18.53 11.80 9.19
N GLU A 259 -18.33 11.62 10.50
CA GLU A 259 -18.91 12.55 11.50
C GLU A 259 -17.92 13.62 11.88
N ASP A 260 -18.30 14.89 11.72
CA ASP A 260 -17.44 16.05 11.88
C ASP A 260 -16.78 16.11 13.26
N ARG A 261 -17.52 15.73 14.33
CA ARG A 261 -16.95 15.67 15.68
C ARG A 261 -15.82 14.65 15.80
N VAL A 262 -16.01 13.48 15.22
CA VAL A 262 -15.01 12.40 15.24
C VAL A 262 -13.83 12.78 14.36
N LEU A 263 -14.06 13.32 13.16
CA LEU A 263 -13.03 13.84 12.27
C LEU A 263 -12.14 14.89 12.95
N LYS A 264 -12.76 15.84 13.67
CA LYS A 264 -12.04 16.83 14.45
C LYS A 264 -11.16 16.19 15.53
N LEU A 265 -11.66 15.19 16.25
CA LEU A 265 -10.88 14.43 17.23
C LEU A 265 -9.76 13.62 16.59
N MET A 266 -9.95 13.12 15.35
CA MET A 266 -8.94 12.45 14.55
C MET A 266 -7.86 13.41 13.99
N GLY A 267 -8.04 14.72 14.13
CA GLY A 267 -7.15 15.72 13.53
C GLY A 267 -7.31 15.81 12.01
N ARG A 268 -8.51 15.46 11.48
CA ARG A 268 -8.87 15.59 10.07
C ARG A 268 -9.56 16.94 9.84
N ARG A 269 -9.30 17.57 8.70
CA ARG A 269 -9.83 18.90 8.36
C ARG A 269 -11.19 18.85 7.65
N GLY A 270 -11.50 17.76 6.99
CA GLY A 270 -12.74 17.60 6.22
C GLY A 270 -13.99 17.43 7.08
N SER A 271 -15.14 17.57 6.45
CA SER A 271 -16.47 17.34 7.02
C SER A 271 -17.28 16.37 6.14
N ARG A 272 -18.40 15.85 6.69
CA ARG A 272 -19.33 15.01 5.93
C ARG A 272 -19.80 15.69 4.66
N ALA A 273 -20.17 16.98 4.76
CA ALA A 273 -20.68 17.75 3.63
C ALA A 273 -19.61 17.94 2.53
N GLU A 274 -18.39 18.27 2.90
CA GLU A 274 -17.27 18.42 1.96
C GLU A 274 -16.92 17.10 1.28
N TYR A 275 -16.94 15.97 1.99
CA TYR A 275 -16.69 14.66 1.41
C TYR A 275 -17.76 14.26 0.40
N LEU A 276 -19.05 14.49 0.70
CA LEU A 276 -20.12 14.23 -0.25
C LEU A 276 -20.02 15.14 -1.48
N ALA A 277 -19.69 16.42 -1.29
CA ALA A 277 -19.48 17.37 -2.38
C ALA A 277 -18.31 16.94 -3.29
N LEU A 278 -17.20 16.51 -2.71
CA LEU A 278 -16.04 15.98 -3.45
C LEU A 278 -16.43 14.74 -4.28
N LEU A 279 -17.13 13.77 -3.67
CA LEU A 279 -17.57 12.55 -4.36
C LEU A 279 -18.53 12.86 -5.51
N GLN A 280 -19.49 13.77 -5.30
CA GLN A 280 -20.41 14.23 -6.35
C GLN A 280 -19.65 14.91 -7.49
N LYS A 281 -18.67 15.78 -7.17
CA LYS A 281 -17.83 16.44 -8.14
C LYS A 281 -17.01 15.45 -8.96
N LEU A 282 -16.31 14.51 -8.31
CA LEU A 282 -15.53 13.47 -8.98
C LEU A 282 -16.38 12.67 -9.97
N ARG A 283 -17.59 12.25 -9.57
CA ARG A 283 -18.47 11.47 -10.44
C ARG A 283 -19.07 12.27 -11.60
N ARG A 284 -19.29 13.57 -11.40
CA ARG A 284 -19.77 14.46 -12.45
C ARG A 284 -18.65 14.76 -13.47
N GLU A 285 -17.44 15.06 -12.99
CA GLU A 285 -16.32 15.44 -13.85
C GLU A 285 -15.66 14.25 -14.56
N ILE A 286 -15.61 13.09 -13.89
CA ILE A 286 -14.99 11.88 -14.42
C ILE A 286 -16.01 10.75 -14.42
N PRO A 287 -16.84 10.63 -15.48
CA PRO A 287 -17.82 9.55 -15.57
C PRO A 287 -17.16 8.17 -15.42
N GLY A 288 -17.71 7.34 -14.54
CA GLY A 288 -17.19 6.00 -14.29
C GLY A 288 -16.01 5.93 -13.32
N ILE A 289 -15.59 7.04 -12.70
CA ILE A 289 -14.50 6.98 -11.71
C ILE A 289 -14.84 6.01 -10.57
N ALA A 290 -13.88 5.18 -10.23
CA ALA A 290 -13.92 4.36 -9.03
C ALA A 290 -13.27 5.11 -7.86
N VAL A 291 -13.96 5.17 -6.73
CA VAL A 291 -13.43 5.77 -5.50
C VAL A 291 -13.30 4.69 -4.44
N ARG A 292 -12.07 4.48 -4.00
CA ARG A 292 -11.74 3.67 -2.83
C ARG A 292 -11.59 4.56 -1.62
N THR A 293 -11.96 4.06 -0.46
CA THR A 293 -11.78 4.78 0.80
C THR A 293 -11.50 3.82 1.96
N THR A 294 -11.16 4.39 3.10
CA THR A 294 -10.90 3.66 4.34
C THR A 294 -11.55 4.37 5.52
N PHE A 295 -12.12 3.60 6.45
CA PHE A 295 -12.71 4.10 7.69
C PHE A 295 -12.16 3.38 8.91
N ILE A 296 -12.10 4.12 10.03
CA ILE A 296 -11.73 3.61 11.36
C ILE A 296 -12.99 3.61 12.22
N ALA A 297 -13.36 2.42 12.75
CA ALA A 297 -14.49 2.27 13.66
C ALA A 297 -14.03 2.13 15.10
N GLY A 298 -14.83 2.63 16.05
CA GLY A 298 -14.54 2.56 17.47
C GLY A 298 -13.43 3.49 17.91
N PHE A 299 -13.32 4.66 17.26
CA PHE A 299 -12.44 5.72 17.71
C PHE A 299 -12.85 6.18 19.13
N PRO A 300 -11.92 6.65 20.00
CA PRO A 300 -12.29 7.10 21.34
C PRO A 300 -13.46 8.07 21.34
N THR A 301 -14.46 7.84 22.17
CA THR A 301 -15.71 8.57 22.28
C THR A 301 -16.71 8.45 21.12
N GLU A 302 -16.43 7.67 20.07
CA GLU A 302 -17.41 7.40 19.02
C GLU A 302 -18.68 6.75 19.61
N THR A 303 -19.84 7.39 19.41
CA THR A 303 -21.14 6.91 19.92
C THR A 303 -21.77 5.88 18.97
N GLU A 304 -22.87 5.27 19.40
CA GLU A 304 -23.63 4.36 18.53
C GLU A 304 -24.34 5.15 17.41
N GLU A 305 -24.86 6.34 17.73
CA GLU A 305 -25.50 7.21 16.76
C GLU A 305 -24.53 7.64 15.65
N GLU A 306 -23.28 7.96 15.99
CA GLU A 306 -22.25 8.30 15.02
C GLU A 306 -21.84 7.11 14.17
N HIS A 307 -21.82 5.90 14.76
CA HIS A 307 -21.61 4.68 14.00
C HIS A 307 -22.76 4.41 13.02
N GLU A 308 -24.01 4.60 13.44
CA GLU A 308 -25.17 4.49 12.53
C GLU A 308 -25.16 5.55 11.44
N ALA A 309 -24.74 6.80 11.77
CA ALA A 309 -24.55 7.87 10.79
C ALA A 309 -23.46 7.52 9.76
N LEU A 310 -22.36 6.87 10.17
CA LEU A 310 -21.35 6.37 9.25
C LEU A 310 -21.90 5.31 8.30
N LYS A 311 -22.75 4.39 8.78
CA LYS A 311 -23.45 3.40 7.92
C LYS A 311 -24.41 4.08 6.91
N ALA A 312 -25.09 5.13 7.34
CA ALA A 312 -25.93 5.93 6.45
C ALA A 312 -25.10 6.65 5.39
N PHE A 313 -23.93 7.21 5.78
CA PHE A 313 -22.99 7.83 4.86
C PHE A 313 -22.49 6.85 3.79
N LEU A 314 -22.17 5.61 4.14
CA LEU A 314 -21.76 4.59 3.16
C LEU A 314 -22.85 4.34 2.11
N ARG A 315 -24.13 4.25 2.55
CA ARG A 315 -25.27 4.04 1.63
C ARG A 315 -25.50 5.23 0.69
N GLU A 316 -25.25 6.45 1.17
CA GLU A 316 -25.34 7.68 0.40
C GLU A 316 -24.16 7.84 -0.56
N ALA A 317 -22.94 7.67 -0.06
CA ALA A 317 -21.70 7.83 -0.80
C ALA A 317 -21.46 6.74 -1.85
N ARG A 318 -21.85 5.49 -1.56
CA ARG A 318 -21.79 4.33 -2.46
C ARG A 318 -20.41 4.14 -3.09
N PHE A 319 -19.40 3.93 -2.26
CA PHE A 319 -18.03 3.68 -2.73
C PHE A 319 -17.95 2.36 -3.52
N GLU A 320 -17.08 2.33 -4.50
CA GLU A 320 -16.74 1.12 -5.26
C GLU A 320 -16.02 0.13 -4.35
N ASN A 321 -15.00 0.61 -3.64
CA ASN A 321 -14.20 -0.18 -2.72
C ASN A 321 -14.05 0.54 -1.39
N CYS A 322 -14.05 -0.21 -0.29
CA CYS A 322 -13.92 0.38 1.05
C CYS A 322 -13.28 -0.61 2.04
N GLY A 323 -12.25 -0.14 2.75
CA GLY A 323 -11.62 -0.85 3.86
C GLY A 323 -12.09 -0.33 5.21
N PHE A 324 -12.22 -1.22 6.22
CA PHE A 324 -12.60 -0.85 7.57
C PHE A 324 -11.63 -1.43 8.58
N PHE A 325 -11.19 -0.59 9.51
CA PHE A 325 -10.27 -0.98 10.57
C PHE A 325 -10.86 -0.65 11.94
N ALA A 326 -10.65 -1.54 12.89
CA ALA A 326 -10.88 -1.21 14.29
C ALA A 326 -9.80 -0.22 14.76
N TYR A 327 -10.19 0.83 15.47
CA TYR A 327 -9.21 1.74 16.07
C TYR A 327 -8.23 0.97 16.95
N SER A 328 -6.94 1.09 16.66
CA SER A 328 -5.86 0.56 17.47
C SER A 328 -5.32 1.67 18.38
N ARG A 329 -5.28 1.37 19.69
CA ARG A 329 -4.77 2.30 20.69
C ARG A 329 -3.25 2.24 20.74
N GLU A 330 -2.62 3.07 19.92
CA GLU A 330 -1.16 3.06 19.78
C GLU A 330 -0.50 4.03 20.78
N PRO A 331 0.45 3.56 21.59
CA PRO A 331 1.25 4.44 22.45
C PRO A 331 1.86 5.60 21.66
N GLU A 332 2.12 6.72 22.35
CA GLU A 332 2.67 7.93 21.79
C GLU A 332 1.77 8.71 20.79
N THR A 333 0.63 8.17 20.39
CA THR A 333 -0.35 8.93 19.60
C THR A 333 -1.19 9.83 20.51
N PRO A 334 -1.63 11.02 20.07
CA PRO A 334 -2.56 11.85 20.84
C PRO A 334 -3.84 11.10 21.21
N ALA A 335 -4.40 10.30 20.32
CA ALA A 335 -5.61 9.52 20.55
C ALA A 335 -5.45 8.44 21.64
N TYR A 336 -4.23 7.97 21.91
CA TYR A 336 -3.96 7.05 23.04
C TYR A 336 -4.42 7.61 24.38
N LYS A 337 -4.27 8.95 24.56
CA LYS A 337 -4.58 9.66 25.81
C LYS A 337 -6.04 10.07 25.94
N LEU A 338 -6.84 9.95 24.88
CA LEU A 338 -8.26 10.30 24.90
C LEU A 338 -9.01 9.40 25.88
N LYS A 339 -9.89 9.98 26.69
CA LYS A 339 -10.85 9.26 27.51
C LYS A 339 -11.92 8.62 26.61
N GLY A 340 -12.74 7.72 27.17
CA GLY A 340 -13.84 7.12 26.42
C GLY A 340 -13.37 6.12 25.34
N GLN A 341 -12.31 5.37 25.65
CA GLN A 341 -11.84 4.28 24.78
C GLN A 341 -12.95 3.24 24.58
N VAL A 342 -13.26 2.93 23.33
CA VAL A 342 -14.26 1.92 22.97
C VAL A 342 -13.69 0.52 23.23
N ALA A 343 -14.49 -0.37 23.83
CA ALA A 343 -14.08 -1.74 24.09
C ALA A 343 -13.80 -2.52 22.78
N ALA A 344 -12.81 -3.40 22.78
CA ALA A 344 -12.39 -4.17 21.60
C ALA A 344 -13.56 -4.89 20.91
N ARG A 345 -14.40 -5.59 21.72
CA ARG A 345 -15.60 -6.28 21.21
C ARG A 345 -16.57 -5.35 20.45
N VAL A 346 -16.71 -4.09 20.90
CA VAL A 346 -17.58 -3.12 20.26
C VAL A 346 -16.95 -2.65 18.94
N LYS A 347 -15.65 -2.37 18.92
CA LYS A 347 -14.92 -2.01 17.69
C LYS A 347 -15.07 -3.07 16.60
N GLU A 348 -14.84 -4.35 16.95
CA GLU A 348 -14.98 -5.46 16.03
C GLU A 348 -16.43 -5.64 15.53
N LYS A 349 -17.42 -5.47 16.43
CA LYS A 349 -18.85 -5.49 16.05
C LYS A 349 -19.15 -4.40 15.02
N ARG A 350 -18.64 -3.18 15.24
CA ARG A 350 -18.82 -2.04 14.35
C ARG A 350 -18.16 -2.28 12.99
N VAL A 351 -16.91 -2.76 12.96
CA VAL A 351 -16.22 -3.12 11.71
C VAL A 351 -17.02 -4.15 10.92
N ARG A 352 -17.47 -5.23 11.56
CA ARG A 352 -18.30 -6.26 10.89
C ARG A 352 -19.63 -5.69 10.35
N ALA A 353 -20.23 -4.73 11.05
CA ALA A 353 -21.44 -4.07 10.59
C ALA A 353 -21.18 -3.19 9.35
N LEU A 354 -20.07 -2.46 9.31
CA LEU A 354 -19.67 -1.66 8.15
C LEU A 354 -19.37 -2.53 6.92
N TYR A 355 -18.64 -3.64 7.10
CA TYR A 355 -18.40 -4.60 6.01
C TYR A 355 -19.72 -5.18 5.44
N ARG A 356 -20.72 -5.45 6.28
CA ARG A 356 -22.02 -5.91 5.78
C ARG A 356 -22.71 -4.86 4.89
N VAL A 357 -22.71 -3.60 5.31
CA VAL A 357 -23.26 -2.49 4.50
C VAL A 357 -22.49 -2.34 3.19
N GLN A 358 -21.16 -2.33 3.24
CA GLN A 358 -20.35 -2.19 2.04
C GLN A 358 -20.52 -3.38 1.09
N ARG A 359 -20.66 -4.58 1.60
CA ARG A 359 -20.90 -5.78 0.78
C ARG A 359 -22.15 -5.64 -0.09
N GLU A 360 -23.24 -5.09 0.47
CA GLU A 360 -24.48 -4.82 -0.28
C GLU A 360 -24.26 -3.76 -1.36
N ILE A 361 -23.49 -2.70 -1.03
CA ILE A 361 -23.16 -1.61 -1.96
C ILE A 361 -22.27 -2.14 -3.09
N SER A 362 -21.20 -2.87 -2.76
CA SER A 362 -20.28 -3.43 -3.75
C SER A 362 -20.99 -4.41 -4.68
N ALA A 363 -21.82 -5.30 -4.15
CA ALA A 363 -22.63 -6.21 -4.98
C ALA A 363 -23.53 -5.45 -5.97
N ALA A 364 -24.22 -4.41 -5.51
CA ALA A 364 -25.07 -3.59 -6.39
C ALA A 364 -24.28 -2.80 -7.44
N ARG A 365 -23.04 -2.40 -7.10
CA ARG A 365 -22.11 -1.73 -8.04
C ARG A 365 -21.60 -2.72 -9.09
N LEU A 366 -21.16 -3.89 -8.69
CA LEU A 366 -20.60 -4.89 -9.59
C LEU A 366 -21.67 -5.50 -10.50
N GLN A 367 -22.91 -5.64 -10.02
CA GLN A 367 -24.04 -6.11 -10.84
C GLN A 367 -24.27 -5.25 -12.09
N GLN A 368 -23.87 -3.97 -12.11
CA GLN A 368 -23.99 -3.09 -13.27
C GLN A 368 -23.08 -3.50 -14.43
N PHE A 369 -22.07 -4.31 -14.20
CA PHE A 369 -21.17 -4.81 -15.23
C PHE A 369 -21.65 -6.10 -15.89
N VAL A 370 -22.62 -6.80 -15.29
CA VAL A 370 -23.19 -8.03 -15.88
C VAL A 370 -23.86 -7.72 -17.21
N GLY A 371 -23.55 -8.51 -18.23
CA GLY A 371 -23.97 -8.30 -19.61
C GLY A 371 -23.14 -7.28 -20.39
N ARG A 372 -22.07 -6.75 -19.79
CA ARG A 372 -21.15 -5.79 -20.44
C ARG A 372 -19.76 -6.41 -20.64
N THR A 373 -19.03 -5.86 -21.58
CA THR A 373 -17.62 -6.18 -21.78
C THR A 373 -16.76 -5.15 -21.06
N VAL A 374 -15.76 -5.64 -20.30
CA VAL A 374 -14.77 -4.81 -19.60
C VAL A 374 -13.36 -5.22 -20.01
N ASN A 375 -12.45 -4.25 -20.03
CA ASN A 375 -11.03 -4.52 -20.22
C ASN A 375 -10.42 -4.97 -18.90
N VAL A 376 -9.75 -6.11 -18.92
CA VAL A 376 -9.16 -6.78 -17.76
C VAL A 376 -7.69 -7.06 -18.04
N VAL A 377 -6.80 -6.57 -17.20
CA VAL A 377 -5.39 -6.95 -17.22
C VAL A 377 -5.26 -8.30 -16.52
N CYS A 378 -4.71 -9.29 -17.18
CA CYS A 378 -4.48 -10.62 -16.60
C CYS A 378 -3.34 -10.57 -15.58
N ASP A 379 -3.61 -10.97 -14.34
CA ASP A 379 -2.61 -11.04 -13.27
C ASP A 379 -2.05 -12.46 -13.09
N GLY A 380 -2.73 -13.50 -13.60
CA GLY A 380 -2.28 -14.87 -13.51
C GLY A 380 -3.38 -15.91 -13.59
N ILE A 381 -3.13 -17.06 -12.98
CA ILE A 381 -4.06 -18.19 -12.94
C ILE A 381 -4.40 -18.50 -11.49
N ASP A 382 -5.68 -18.63 -11.19
CA ASP A 382 -6.19 -19.20 -9.95
C ASP A 382 -6.45 -20.71 -10.21
N TYR A 383 -5.57 -21.53 -9.70
CA TYR A 383 -5.65 -22.99 -9.88
C TYR A 383 -6.80 -23.60 -9.09
N GLU A 384 -7.19 -23.02 -7.95
CA GLU A 384 -8.31 -23.50 -7.14
C GLU A 384 -9.64 -23.27 -7.84
N ARG A 385 -9.81 -22.08 -8.43
CA ARG A 385 -11.00 -21.70 -9.20
C ARG A 385 -10.95 -22.17 -10.65
N SER A 386 -9.82 -22.70 -11.12
CA SER A 386 -9.59 -23.15 -12.51
C SER A 386 -9.91 -22.04 -13.53
N CYS A 387 -9.50 -20.80 -13.26
CA CYS A 387 -9.74 -19.67 -14.13
C CYS A 387 -8.51 -18.75 -14.19
N PHE A 388 -8.45 -17.89 -15.21
CA PHE A 388 -7.54 -16.76 -15.18
C PHE A 388 -8.11 -15.70 -14.24
N VAL A 389 -7.22 -14.99 -13.56
CA VAL A 389 -7.56 -13.85 -12.71
C VAL A 389 -6.93 -12.58 -13.25
N GLY A 390 -7.64 -11.47 -13.13
CA GLY A 390 -7.14 -10.18 -13.54
C GLY A 390 -7.94 -9.05 -12.90
N ARG A 391 -7.67 -7.83 -13.34
CA ARG A 391 -8.29 -6.63 -12.78
C ARG A 391 -8.78 -5.69 -13.87
N ALA A 392 -9.97 -5.16 -13.64
CA ALA A 392 -10.44 -3.99 -14.37
C ALA A 392 -9.92 -2.70 -13.71
N TYR A 393 -10.11 -1.56 -14.36
CA TYR A 393 -9.60 -0.25 -13.90
C TYR A 393 -10.03 0.12 -12.47
N PHE A 394 -11.18 -0.36 -12.02
CA PHE A 394 -11.76 -0.07 -10.70
C PHE A 394 -11.26 -1.01 -9.58
N GLN A 395 -10.25 -1.83 -9.85
CA GLN A 395 -9.67 -2.79 -8.91
C GLN A 395 -8.16 -2.58 -8.80
N ALA A 396 -7.66 -2.33 -7.60
CA ALA A 396 -6.23 -2.23 -7.30
C ALA A 396 -5.64 -3.60 -6.92
N TYR A 397 -4.41 -3.84 -7.32
CA TYR A 397 -3.71 -5.11 -7.11
C TYR A 397 -3.54 -5.42 -5.61
N GLU A 398 -3.85 -6.65 -5.20
CA GLU A 398 -3.80 -7.17 -3.81
C GLU A 398 -4.68 -6.40 -2.80
N ILE A 399 -5.46 -5.40 -3.24
CA ILE A 399 -6.26 -4.55 -2.35
C ILE A 399 -7.76 -4.76 -2.54
N ASP A 400 -8.20 -4.81 -3.80
CA ASP A 400 -9.62 -4.93 -4.17
C ASP A 400 -9.93 -6.34 -4.68
N GLY A 401 -11.18 -6.59 -5.08
CA GLY A 401 -11.58 -7.83 -5.73
C GLY A 401 -10.98 -8.01 -7.13
N CYS A 402 -11.29 -9.10 -7.78
CA CYS A 402 -10.75 -9.47 -9.08
C CYS A 402 -11.84 -9.77 -10.12
N VAL A 403 -11.41 -10.01 -11.35
CA VAL A 403 -12.19 -10.59 -12.43
C VAL A 403 -11.66 -12.00 -12.69
N CYS A 404 -12.48 -13.01 -12.38
CA CYS A 404 -12.21 -14.40 -12.78
C CYS A 404 -12.75 -14.61 -14.18
N PHE A 405 -11.93 -15.06 -15.12
CA PHE A 405 -12.38 -15.22 -16.49
C PHE A 405 -11.83 -16.48 -17.15
N THR A 406 -12.58 -16.98 -18.14
CA THR A 406 -12.17 -18.09 -18.98
C THR A 406 -11.71 -17.56 -20.34
N ALA A 407 -10.66 -18.17 -20.87
CA ALA A 407 -10.11 -17.94 -22.19
C ALA A 407 -9.39 -19.20 -22.65
N PRO A 408 -9.26 -19.46 -23.96
CA PRO A 408 -8.44 -20.57 -24.47
C PRO A 408 -6.97 -20.42 -24.03
N ARG A 409 -6.48 -19.19 -23.99
CA ARG A 409 -5.14 -18.81 -23.51
C ARG A 409 -5.18 -17.39 -22.99
N ALA A 410 -4.48 -17.12 -21.88
CA ALA A 410 -4.20 -15.75 -21.42
C ALA A 410 -2.77 -15.66 -20.90
N GLU A 411 -2.16 -14.48 -21.11
CA GLU A 411 -0.79 -14.17 -20.71
C GLU A 411 -0.84 -13.07 -19.66
N THR A 412 -0.09 -13.26 -18.58
CA THR A 412 0.04 -12.27 -17.50
C THR A 412 0.55 -10.93 -18.04
N GLY A 413 -0.07 -9.84 -17.60
CA GLY A 413 0.25 -8.48 -18.04
C GLY A 413 -0.46 -8.02 -19.31
N ARG A 414 -1.15 -8.90 -20.03
CA ARG A 414 -1.95 -8.53 -21.21
C ARG A 414 -3.38 -8.15 -20.83
N THR A 415 -3.95 -7.23 -21.60
CA THR A 415 -5.35 -6.80 -21.46
C THR A 415 -6.27 -7.62 -22.36
N TYR A 416 -7.38 -8.09 -21.78
CA TYR A 416 -8.41 -8.86 -22.46
C TYR A 416 -9.76 -8.18 -22.35
N SER A 417 -10.57 -8.22 -23.40
CA SER A 417 -11.98 -7.83 -23.39
C SER A 417 -12.83 -8.97 -22.86
N VAL A 418 -13.22 -8.89 -21.59
CA VAL A 418 -13.98 -9.94 -20.90
C VAL A 418 -15.45 -9.55 -20.86
N PHE A 419 -16.31 -10.41 -21.39
CA PHE A 419 -17.77 -10.29 -21.22
C PHE A 419 -18.14 -10.83 -19.85
N ILE A 420 -18.81 -10.00 -19.04
CA ILE A 420 -19.16 -10.33 -17.66
C ILE A 420 -20.50 -11.07 -17.63
N ASP A 421 -20.48 -12.31 -17.18
CA ASP A 421 -21.64 -13.18 -17.07
C ASP A 421 -22.30 -13.08 -15.68
N ARG A 422 -21.51 -12.89 -14.65
CA ARG A 422 -21.93 -12.89 -13.25
C ARG A 422 -21.08 -11.95 -12.38
N ALA A 423 -21.67 -11.43 -11.33
CA ALA A 423 -21.00 -10.69 -10.28
C ALA A 423 -21.40 -11.27 -8.91
N ASP A 424 -20.47 -11.27 -7.97
CA ASP A 424 -20.77 -11.44 -6.55
C ASP A 424 -20.53 -10.13 -5.78
N ALA A 425 -20.24 -10.21 -4.49
CA ALA A 425 -20.06 -9.00 -3.68
C ALA A 425 -18.73 -8.27 -3.94
N TYR A 426 -17.72 -8.96 -4.47
CA TYR A 426 -16.38 -8.43 -4.63
C TYR A 426 -15.76 -8.75 -5.99
N ASP A 427 -16.12 -9.88 -6.59
CA ASP A 427 -15.52 -10.38 -7.81
C ASP A 427 -16.50 -10.37 -8.98
N LEU A 428 -15.97 -10.25 -10.19
CA LEU A 428 -16.67 -10.43 -11.46
C LEU A 428 -16.25 -11.76 -12.09
N TYR A 429 -17.14 -12.32 -12.87
CA TYR A 429 -16.90 -13.57 -13.59
C TYR A 429 -17.31 -13.39 -15.04
N GLY A 430 -16.51 -13.92 -15.96
CA GLY A 430 -16.79 -13.73 -17.39
C GLY A 430 -15.95 -14.58 -18.31
N THR A 431 -16.10 -14.30 -19.59
CA THR A 431 -15.43 -15.04 -20.66
C THR A 431 -14.84 -14.07 -21.69
N VAL A 432 -13.65 -14.33 -22.17
CA VAL A 432 -13.07 -13.58 -23.29
C VAL A 432 -13.85 -13.94 -24.56
N LYS A 433 -14.45 -12.96 -25.25
CA LYS A 433 -15.05 -13.18 -26.56
C LYS A 433 -13.95 -13.34 -27.63
N GLU A 434 -14.07 -14.38 -28.44
CA GLU A 434 -13.14 -14.70 -29.55
C GLU A 434 -13.18 -13.62 -30.65
N ASN A 435 -12.65 -12.43 -30.40
CA ASN A 435 -12.40 -11.41 -31.43
C ASN A 435 -11.43 -10.32 -30.98
N THR A 436 -10.54 -10.65 -30.04
CA THR A 436 -9.57 -9.65 -29.55
C THR A 436 -8.17 -10.30 -29.47
N LEU A 437 -7.59 -10.51 -30.63
CA LEU A 437 -6.14 -10.66 -30.81
C LEU A 437 -5.60 -9.41 -31.51
#